data_ec508ddfbee6186ad421c1c891740eff
#
_entry.id   ec508ddfbee6186ad421c1c891740eff
#
_cell.length_a   1.000
_cell.length_b   1.000
_cell.length_c   1.000
_cell.angle_alpha   90.00
_cell.angle_beta   90.00
_cell.angle_gamma   90.00
#
_symmetry.space_group_name_H-M   'P 1'
#
loop_
_entity.id
_entity.type
_entity.pdbx_description
1 polymer ?
#
loop_
_entity_poly.entity_id
_entity_poly.type
_entity_poly.pdbx_seq_one_letter_code
_entity_poly.pdbx_strand_id
1 'polypeptide(L)'
;MENVCNDKEKDFEKLEDYGITALENSAGNFYCLSIIGQIEGHYVLDSNQKTTKYDHVIPLLVALEESEKVDGIIILINTMGGDVEAGLAMAEVIASLKKPTVSIVLGGGHSIGVPLAVSADKSFIVPSATMTIHPVRTTGLVLGVEQSFDYLNKMQDRIIKFIVDHSNVKESAFGEMIARTDVLVNDIGSILNGEEAKACGLIDEVGGVSDALDYLKSRKKAT
;
A
#
# COMPACT_ATOMS: atom_id res chain seq x y z
N MET A 1 1.20 -41.94 -5.24
CA MET A 1 2.08 -40.75 -5.34
C MET A 1 1.57 -39.66 -6.30
N GLU A 2 0.51 -39.91 -7.09
CA GLU A 2 -0.06 -38.95 -8.05
C GLU A 2 -1.01 -37.90 -7.45
N ASN A 3 -1.57 -38.10 -6.26
CA ASN A 3 -2.53 -37.15 -5.68
C ASN A 3 -1.90 -35.94 -4.96
N VAL A 4 -0.63 -35.99 -4.62
CA VAL A 4 0.05 -34.88 -3.89
C VAL A 4 0.52 -33.76 -4.84
N CYS A 5 0.77 -34.07 -6.11
CA CYS A 5 1.12 -33.05 -7.12
C CYS A 5 -0.11 -32.22 -7.56
N ASN A 6 -1.29 -32.86 -7.62
CA ASN A 6 -2.50 -32.19 -8.12
C ASN A 6 -3.11 -31.18 -7.12
N ASP A 7 -2.88 -31.33 -5.83
CA ASP A 7 -3.35 -30.39 -4.81
C ASP A 7 -2.47 -29.12 -4.76
N LYS A 8 -1.17 -29.25 -4.98
CA LYS A 8 -0.25 -28.12 -5.04
C LYS A 8 -0.50 -27.21 -6.25
N GLU A 9 -0.77 -27.77 -7.44
CA GLU A 9 -1.12 -26.99 -8.63
C GLU A 9 -2.44 -26.21 -8.46
N LYS A 10 -3.45 -26.82 -7.84
CA LYS A 10 -4.73 -26.15 -7.56
C LYS A 10 -4.63 -25.04 -6.52
N ASP A 11 -3.71 -25.14 -5.57
CA ASP A 11 -3.46 -24.08 -4.59
C ASP A 11 -2.70 -22.90 -5.23
N PHE A 12 -1.82 -23.15 -6.20
CA PHE A 12 -1.15 -22.12 -6.98
C PHE A 12 -2.13 -21.39 -7.92
N GLU A 13 -3.01 -22.09 -8.65
CA GLU A 13 -4.02 -21.46 -9.51
C GLU A 13 -4.96 -20.52 -8.73
N LYS A 14 -5.34 -20.88 -7.50
CA LYS A 14 -6.15 -19.99 -6.64
C LYS A 14 -5.40 -18.75 -6.17
N LEU A 15 -4.09 -18.84 -5.97
CA LEU A 15 -3.26 -17.70 -5.55
C LEU A 15 -3.05 -16.71 -6.69
N GLU A 16 -2.94 -17.18 -7.95
CA GLU A 16 -2.83 -16.34 -9.14
C GLU A 16 -4.08 -15.46 -9.37
N ASP A 17 -5.27 -15.97 -9.09
CA ASP A 17 -6.53 -15.23 -9.22
C ASP A 17 -6.62 -14.01 -8.27
N TYR A 18 -5.84 -14.01 -7.17
CA TYR A 18 -5.77 -12.90 -6.21
C TYR A 18 -4.58 -11.96 -6.42
N GLY A 19 -3.82 -12.12 -7.51
CA GLY A 19 -2.63 -11.30 -7.79
C GLY A 19 -1.46 -11.60 -6.84
N ILE A 20 -1.37 -12.85 -6.37
CA ILE A 20 -0.34 -13.31 -5.45
C ILE A 20 0.57 -14.29 -6.19
N THR A 21 1.85 -14.10 -6.08
CA THR A 21 2.85 -15.01 -6.64
C THR A 21 3.84 -15.40 -5.54
N ALA A 22 4.06 -16.70 -5.37
CA ALA A 22 5.11 -17.20 -4.51
C ALA A 22 6.43 -17.25 -5.28
N LEU A 23 7.48 -16.69 -4.70
CA LEU A 23 8.84 -16.70 -5.23
C LEU A 23 9.70 -17.60 -4.34
N GLU A 24 9.80 -18.88 -4.70
CA GLU A 24 10.59 -19.87 -3.96
C GLU A 24 11.98 -19.99 -4.61
N ASN A 25 13.03 -19.72 -3.86
CA ASN A 25 14.41 -19.97 -4.27
C ASN A 25 15.32 -20.23 -3.04
N SER A 26 16.60 -20.53 -3.30
CA SER A 26 17.57 -20.80 -2.23
C SER A 26 17.82 -19.59 -1.31
N ALA A 27 17.50 -18.38 -1.74
CA ALA A 27 17.68 -17.16 -0.95
C ALA A 27 16.46 -16.86 -0.04
N GLY A 28 15.31 -17.50 -0.26
CA GLY A 28 14.11 -17.35 0.56
C GLY A 28 12.82 -17.58 -0.19
N ASN A 29 11.74 -17.70 0.58
CA ASN A 29 10.39 -17.84 0.09
C ASN A 29 9.65 -16.52 0.32
N PHE A 30 9.50 -15.73 -0.72
CA PHE A 30 8.87 -14.42 -0.67
C PHE A 30 7.50 -14.46 -1.35
N TYR A 31 6.55 -13.74 -0.78
CA TYR A 31 5.22 -13.61 -1.37
C TYR A 31 5.04 -12.21 -1.94
N CYS A 32 4.54 -12.16 -3.17
CA CYS A 32 4.21 -10.93 -3.87
C CYS A 32 2.70 -10.67 -3.74
N LEU A 33 2.34 -9.60 -3.05
CA LEU A 33 0.99 -9.10 -2.93
C LEU A 33 0.82 -7.87 -3.81
N SER A 34 -0.23 -7.83 -4.64
CA SER A 34 -0.53 -6.70 -5.52
C SER A 34 -1.69 -5.87 -4.99
N ILE A 35 -1.47 -4.56 -4.83
CA ILE A 35 -2.50 -3.56 -4.54
C ILE A 35 -2.65 -2.70 -5.79
N ILE A 36 -3.61 -3.08 -6.64
CA ILE A 36 -3.78 -2.51 -7.98
C ILE A 36 -5.22 -2.03 -8.19
N GLY A 37 -5.36 -0.87 -8.82
CA GLY A 37 -6.66 -0.27 -9.12
C GLY A 37 -7.24 0.50 -7.94
N GLN A 38 -8.55 0.57 -7.83
CA GLN A 38 -9.22 1.30 -6.75
C GLN A 38 -9.30 0.45 -5.48
N ILE A 39 -9.07 1.08 -4.32
CA ILE A 39 -9.30 0.42 -3.03
C ILE A 39 -10.80 0.35 -2.78
N GLU A 40 -11.32 -0.88 -2.75
CA GLU A 40 -12.73 -1.16 -2.50
C GLU A 40 -12.98 -1.28 -1.00
N GLY A 41 -14.00 -0.57 -0.51
CA GLY A 41 -14.40 -0.56 0.89
C GLY A 41 -15.64 -1.44 1.14
N HIS A 42 -16.59 -0.89 1.93
CA HIS A 42 -17.81 -1.61 2.29
C HIS A 42 -18.83 -1.72 1.14
N TYR A 43 -18.67 -0.95 0.08
CA TYR A 43 -19.52 -1.00 -1.10
C TYR A 43 -18.80 -1.70 -2.23
N VAL A 44 -19.46 -2.68 -2.85
CA VAL A 44 -18.94 -3.40 -4.01
C VAL A 44 -18.96 -2.45 -5.21
N LEU A 45 -17.83 -2.30 -5.86
CA LEU A 45 -17.70 -1.50 -7.08
C LEU A 45 -18.11 -2.33 -8.32
N ASP A 46 -18.37 -1.63 -9.43
CA ASP A 46 -18.75 -2.26 -10.69
C ASP A 46 -17.71 -3.29 -11.14
N SER A 47 -18.16 -4.43 -11.64
CA SER A 47 -17.32 -5.55 -12.09
C SER A 47 -16.34 -5.18 -13.23
N ASN A 48 -16.56 -4.05 -13.90
CA ASN A 48 -15.68 -3.53 -14.94
C ASN A 48 -14.49 -2.72 -14.40
N GLN A 49 -14.44 -2.45 -13.10
CA GLN A 49 -13.36 -1.71 -12.47
C GLN A 49 -12.29 -2.68 -11.93
N LYS A 50 -11.02 -2.29 -12.07
CA LYS A 50 -9.94 -2.95 -11.37
C LYS A 50 -9.94 -2.48 -9.93
N THR A 51 -10.12 -3.41 -8.98
CA THR A 51 -10.18 -3.11 -7.55
C THR A 51 -9.26 -4.00 -6.73
N THR A 52 -8.81 -3.48 -5.60
CA THR A 52 -8.21 -4.27 -4.52
C THR A 52 -9.21 -4.31 -3.37
N LYS A 53 -9.59 -5.52 -2.96
CA LYS A 53 -10.58 -5.78 -1.92
C LYS A 53 -9.89 -6.01 -0.59
N TYR A 54 -10.11 -5.12 0.37
CA TYR A 54 -9.45 -5.18 1.67
C TYR A 54 -9.84 -6.44 2.48
N ASP A 55 -11.07 -6.93 2.32
CA ASP A 55 -11.58 -8.14 2.93
C ASP A 55 -10.96 -9.44 2.38
N HIS A 56 -10.29 -9.38 1.23
CA HIS A 56 -9.44 -10.44 0.71
C HIS A 56 -7.97 -10.28 1.16
N VAL A 57 -7.48 -9.04 1.15
CA VAL A 57 -6.07 -8.73 1.45
C VAL A 57 -5.75 -8.96 2.93
N ILE A 58 -6.60 -8.51 3.85
CA ILE A 58 -6.33 -8.61 5.29
C ILE A 58 -6.21 -10.06 5.77
N PRO A 59 -7.18 -10.97 5.49
CA PRO A 59 -7.03 -12.38 5.90
C PRO A 59 -5.81 -13.05 5.30
N LEU A 60 -5.45 -12.68 4.08
CA LEU A 60 -4.24 -13.19 3.43
C LEU A 60 -2.97 -12.73 4.15
N LEU A 61 -2.85 -11.44 4.49
CA LEU A 61 -1.70 -10.95 5.25
C LEU A 61 -1.54 -11.67 6.59
N VAL A 62 -2.65 -11.93 7.29
CA VAL A 62 -2.65 -12.72 8.53
C VAL A 62 -2.16 -14.15 8.28
N ALA A 63 -2.63 -14.80 7.21
CA ALA A 63 -2.17 -16.14 6.86
C ALA A 63 -0.69 -16.19 6.47
N LEU A 64 -0.19 -15.15 5.77
CA LEU A 64 1.23 -15.03 5.43
C LEU A 64 2.11 -14.80 6.68
N GLU A 65 1.64 -13.99 7.63
CA GLU A 65 2.34 -13.76 8.92
C GLU A 65 2.53 -15.06 9.70
N GLU A 66 1.49 -15.89 9.80
CA GLU A 66 1.52 -17.15 10.55
C GLU A 66 2.21 -18.31 9.81
N SER A 67 2.47 -18.18 8.51
CA SER A 67 3.07 -19.25 7.71
C SER A 67 4.58 -19.39 7.98
N GLU A 68 5.02 -20.54 8.46
CA GLU A 68 6.45 -20.87 8.63
C GLU A 68 7.23 -20.94 7.30
N LYS A 69 6.51 -21.02 6.17
CA LYS A 69 7.12 -21.12 4.84
C LYS A 69 7.42 -19.76 4.21
N VAL A 70 6.98 -18.66 4.82
CA VAL A 70 7.12 -17.30 4.29
C VAL A 70 8.24 -16.59 5.02
N ASP A 71 9.27 -16.17 4.28
CA ASP A 71 10.41 -15.42 4.79
C ASP A 71 10.22 -13.89 4.70
N GLY A 72 9.31 -13.41 3.85
CA GLY A 72 9.00 -11.99 3.70
C GLY A 72 7.94 -11.72 2.62
N ILE A 73 7.46 -10.48 2.58
CA ILE A 73 6.37 -10.06 1.70
C ILE A 73 6.80 -8.83 0.90
N ILE A 74 6.64 -8.89 -0.43
CA ILE A 74 6.76 -7.74 -1.32
C ILE A 74 5.37 -7.25 -1.72
N ILE A 75 5.12 -5.95 -1.57
CA ILE A 75 3.84 -5.31 -1.84
C ILE A 75 3.99 -4.41 -3.05
N LEU A 76 3.37 -4.81 -4.16
CA LEU A 76 3.37 -4.05 -5.41
C LEU A 76 2.19 -3.08 -5.41
N ILE A 77 2.48 -1.77 -5.58
CA ILE A 77 1.47 -0.72 -5.50
C ILE A 77 1.33 -0.01 -6.83
N ASN A 78 0.10 -0.02 -7.36
CA ASN A 78 -0.31 0.79 -8.49
C ASN A 78 -1.80 1.14 -8.33
N THR A 79 -2.10 2.10 -7.46
CA THR A 79 -3.47 2.46 -7.08
C THR A 79 -3.74 3.95 -7.23
N MET A 80 -4.96 4.27 -7.62
CA MET A 80 -5.51 5.61 -7.62
C MET A 80 -6.04 6.04 -6.23
N GLY A 81 -5.99 5.14 -5.24
CA GLY A 81 -6.64 5.31 -3.94
C GLY A 81 -8.05 4.71 -3.92
N GLY A 82 -8.91 5.18 -3.04
CA GLY A 82 -10.28 4.69 -2.88
C GLY A 82 -10.81 4.88 -1.47
N ASP A 83 -11.41 3.83 -0.90
CA ASP A 83 -11.98 3.88 0.45
C ASP A 83 -10.90 4.09 1.50
N VAL A 84 -11.08 5.13 2.32
CA VAL A 84 -10.08 5.55 3.32
C VAL A 84 -9.96 4.55 4.46
N GLU A 85 -11.08 4.06 4.99
CA GLU A 85 -11.05 3.13 6.12
C GLU A 85 -10.49 1.77 5.72
N ALA A 86 -10.82 1.28 4.53
CA ALA A 86 -10.26 0.04 3.98
C ALA A 86 -8.75 0.16 3.72
N GLY A 87 -8.32 1.26 3.11
CA GLY A 87 -6.90 1.49 2.84
C GLY A 87 -6.08 1.65 4.11
N LEU A 88 -6.58 2.41 5.09
CA LEU A 88 -5.89 2.57 6.37
C LEU A 88 -5.85 1.26 7.16
N ALA A 89 -6.94 0.47 7.14
CA ALA A 89 -6.94 -0.85 7.79
C ALA A 89 -5.89 -1.80 7.19
N MET A 90 -5.76 -1.84 5.87
CA MET A 90 -4.69 -2.62 5.23
C MET A 90 -3.29 -2.11 5.60
N ALA A 91 -3.09 -0.79 5.63
CA ALA A 91 -1.82 -0.17 5.99
C ALA A 91 -1.41 -0.51 7.44
N GLU A 92 -2.35 -0.44 8.39
CA GLU A 92 -2.12 -0.83 9.81
C GLU A 92 -1.76 -2.32 9.93
N VAL A 93 -2.44 -3.20 9.18
CA VAL A 93 -2.11 -4.62 9.19
C VAL A 93 -0.69 -4.84 8.65
N ILE A 94 -0.33 -4.23 7.52
CA ILE A 94 1.03 -4.34 6.96
C ILE A 94 2.08 -3.85 7.96
N ALA A 95 1.88 -2.69 8.56
CA ALA A 95 2.80 -2.10 9.54
C ALA A 95 2.94 -2.94 10.82
N SER A 96 1.95 -3.77 11.15
CA SER A 96 1.97 -4.65 12.32
C SER A 96 2.64 -6.00 12.11
N LEU A 97 2.97 -6.37 10.86
CA LEU A 97 3.61 -7.65 10.56
C LEU A 97 5.03 -7.71 11.15
N LYS A 98 5.42 -8.89 11.59
CA LYS A 98 6.78 -9.17 12.11
C LYS A 98 7.71 -9.73 11.03
N LYS A 99 7.13 -10.28 9.98
CA LYS A 99 7.90 -10.71 8.82
C LYS A 99 8.43 -9.51 8.06
N PRO A 100 9.63 -9.60 7.48
CA PRO A 100 10.17 -8.55 6.63
C PRO A 100 9.20 -8.17 5.51
N THR A 101 8.89 -6.90 5.41
CA THR A 101 8.01 -6.34 4.37
C THR A 101 8.74 -5.30 3.53
N VAL A 102 8.41 -5.23 2.26
CA VAL A 102 8.85 -4.17 1.37
C VAL A 102 7.72 -3.75 0.45
N SER A 103 7.51 -2.46 0.32
CA SER A 103 6.58 -1.89 -0.65
C SER A 103 7.32 -1.32 -1.84
N ILE A 104 6.69 -1.34 -3.02
CA ILE A 104 7.20 -0.69 -4.23
C ILE A 104 6.08 -0.05 -5.02
N VAL A 105 6.16 1.25 -5.23
CA VAL A 105 5.23 2.01 -6.08
C VAL A 105 5.70 1.90 -7.52
N LEU A 106 4.91 1.23 -8.38
CA LEU A 106 5.25 0.92 -9.77
C LEU A 106 4.69 1.92 -10.78
N GLY A 107 3.56 2.55 -10.49
CA GLY A 107 2.91 3.52 -11.36
C GLY A 107 2.33 4.66 -10.54
N GLY A 108 1.23 4.42 -9.82
CA GLY A 108 0.60 5.38 -8.94
C GLY A 108 0.52 4.89 -7.50
N GLY A 109 0.88 5.76 -6.56
CA GLY A 109 0.62 5.59 -5.13
C GLY A 109 -0.23 6.77 -4.63
N HIS A 110 -1.48 6.87 -5.13
CA HIS A 110 -2.27 8.08 -4.99
C HIS A 110 -3.23 8.01 -3.80
N SER A 111 -3.49 9.16 -3.16
CA SER A 111 -4.50 9.28 -2.11
C SER A 111 -4.25 8.32 -0.94
N ILE A 112 -5.20 7.44 -0.61
CA ILE A 112 -5.02 6.40 0.43
C ILE A 112 -3.98 5.32 0.04
N GLY A 113 -3.46 5.35 -1.18
CA GLY A 113 -2.28 4.58 -1.59
C GLY A 113 -0.99 5.06 -0.92
N VAL A 114 -0.94 6.31 -0.43
CA VAL A 114 0.24 6.86 0.27
C VAL A 114 0.51 6.14 1.59
N PRO A 115 -0.46 5.99 2.51
CA PRO A 115 -0.27 5.16 3.71
C PRO A 115 0.16 3.73 3.40
N LEU A 116 -0.42 3.10 2.36
CA LEU A 116 -0.05 1.75 1.94
C LEU A 116 1.42 1.68 1.47
N ALA A 117 1.90 2.73 0.79
CA ALA A 117 3.28 2.78 0.31
C ALA A 117 4.30 2.87 1.46
N VAL A 118 3.96 3.54 2.56
CA VAL A 118 4.87 3.75 3.70
C VAL A 118 4.68 2.73 4.82
N SER A 119 3.72 1.80 4.71
CA SER A 119 3.39 0.85 5.77
C SER A 119 4.36 -0.32 5.92
N ALA A 120 5.21 -0.59 4.94
CA ALA A 120 6.20 -1.66 4.98
C ALA A 120 7.49 -1.23 5.70
N ASP A 121 8.32 -2.19 6.14
CA ASP A 121 9.62 -1.92 6.76
C ASP A 121 10.57 -1.10 5.87
N LYS A 122 10.42 -1.21 4.56
CA LYS A 122 11.18 -0.47 3.56
C LYS A 122 10.30 -0.13 2.35
N SER A 123 10.34 1.11 1.93
CA SER A 123 9.54 1.61 0.80
C SER A 123 10.41 1.98 -0.40
N PHE A 124 9.98 1.56 -1.59
CA PHE A 124 10.59 1.90 -2.87
C PHE A 124 9.57 2.57 -3.80
N ILE A 125 10.08 3.38 -4.70
CA ILE A 125 9.32 3.95 -5.83
C ILE A 125 10.17 3.86 -7.09
N VAL A 126 9.58 3.42 -8.22
CA VAL A 126 10.31 3.45 -9.48
C VAL A 126 10.40 4.89 -10.03
N PRO A 127 11.42 5.23 -10.85
CA PRO A 127 11.66 6.62 -11.29
C PRO A 127 10.48 7.27 -12.01
N SER A 128 9.68 6.48 -12.75
CA SER A 128 8.53 6.97 -13.53
C SER A 128 7.21 7.01 -12.75
N ALA A 129 7.18 6.47 -11.52
CA ALA A 129 5.96 6.47 -10.71
C ALA A 129 5.72 7.83 -10.05
N THR A 130 4.47 8.06 -9.68
CA THR A 130 4.04 9.29 -9.02
C THR A 130 3.17 9.00 -7.80
N MET A 131 3.17 9.93 -6.86
CA MET A 131 2.31 9.92 -5.69
C MET A 131 1.51 11.21 -5.64
N THR A 132 0.19 11.10 -5.45
CA THR A 132 -0.69 12.27 -5.28
C THR A 132 -1.16 12.35 -3.85
N ILE A 133 -0.85 13.47 -3.21
CA ILE A 133 -1.23 13.82 -1.85
C ILE A 133 -2.30 14.90 -1.92
N HIS A 134 -3.44 14.67 -1.30
CA HIS A 134 -4.54 15.62 -1.28
C HIS A 134 -5.39 15.46 -0.01
N PRO A 135 -6.21 16.47 0.38
CA PRO A 135 -7.10 16.35 1.53
C PRO A 135 -8.13 15.22 1.37
N VAL A 136 -8.61 14.71 2.50
CA VAL A 136 -9.76 13.78 2.50
C VAL A 136 -10.95 14.44 1.81
N ARG A 137 -11.62 13.69 0.97
CA ARG A 137 -12.80 14.12 0.22
C ARG A 137 -13.98 13.26 0.59
N THR A 138 -15.15 13.89 0.58
CA THR A 138 -16.44 13.19 0.67
C THR A 138 -17.40 13.71 -0.39
N THR A 139 -18.29 12.83 -0.84
CA THR A 139 -19.39 13.18 -1.71
C THR A 139 -20.68 12.65 -1.09
N GLY A 140 -21.75 13.43 -1.12
CA GLY A 140 -23.05 13.00 -0.61
C GLY A 140 -23.78 14.07 0.18
N LEU A 141 -24.85 13.66 0.85
CA LEU A 141 -25.66 14.53 1.70
C LEU A 141 -24.93 14.81 3.02
N VAL A 142 -24.75 16.09 3.35
CA VAL A 142 -24.20 16.54 4.62
C VAL A 142 -25.36 16.89 5.56
N LEU A 143 -25.55 16.10 6.61
CA LEU A 143 -26.65 16.28 7.57
C LEU A 143 -26.30 17.18 8.77
N GLY A 144 -25.04 17.45 9.00
CA GLY A 144 -24.57 18.33 10.06
C GLY A 144 -23.23 18.92 9.67
N VAL A 145 -23.16 20.24 9.46
CA VAL A 145 -21.97 20.89 8.91
C VAL A 145 -20.79 20.77 9.87
N GLU A 146 -20.96 21.16 11.12
CA GLU A 146 -19.88 21.10 12.14
C GLU A 146 -19.42 19.67 12.40
N GLN A 147 -20.36 18.74 12.60
CA GLN A 147 -20.04 17.33 12.87
C GLN A 147 -19.34 16.66 11.68
N SER A 148 -19.75 17.02 10.46
CA SER A 148 -19.10 16.49 9.25
C SER A 148 -17.70 17.05 9.08
N PHE A 149 -17.50 18.33 9.36
CA PHE A 149 -16.19 18.97 9.33
C PHE A 149 -15.24 18.37 10.36
N ASP A 150 -15.70 18.19 11.61
CA ASP A 150 -14.94 17.55 12.67
C ASP A 150 -14.57 16.10 12.34
N TYR A 151 -15.49 15.36 11.74
CA TYR A 151 -15.23 13.99 11.30
C TYR A 151 -14.15 13.92 10.22
N LEU A 152 -14.24 14.79 9.20
CA LEU A 152 -13.25 14.83 8.12
C LEU A 152 -11.87 15.25 8.63
N ASN A 153 -11.80 16.23 9.54
CA ASN A 153 -10.55 16.63 10.19
C ASN A 153 -9.92 15.45 10.95
N LYS A 154 -10.70 14.76 11.79
CA LYS A 154 -10.19 13.58 12.52
C LYS A 154 -9.70 12.48 11.59
N MET A 155 -10.37 12.26 10.47
CA MET A 155 -9.93 11.29 9.46
C MET A 155 -8.62 11.73 8.81
N GLN A 156 -8.52 13.01 8.45
CA GLN A 156 -7.30 13.62 7.90
C GLN A 156 -6.12 13.49 8.88
N ASP A 157 -6.33 13.79 10.16
CA ASP A 157 -5.31 13.71 11.20
C ASP A 157 -4.81 12.28 11.41
N ARG A 158 -5.70 11.27 11.34
CA ARG A 158 -5.32 9.84 11.40
C ARG A 158 -4.39 9.46 10.26
N ILE A 159 -4.70 9.90 9.04
CA ILE A 159 -3.89 9.62 7.85
C ILE A 159 -2.53 10.29 7.97
N ILE A 160 -2.50 11.59 8.32
CA ILE A 160 -1.25 12.34 8.49
C ILE A 160 -0.38 11.67 9.55
N LYS A 161 -0.96 11.37 10.70
CA LYS A 161 -0.25 10.70 11.80
C LYS A 161 0.35 9.37 11.35
N PHE A 162 -0.43 8.52 10.67
CA PHE A 162 0.07 7.24 10.18
C PHE A 162 1.27 7.42 9.24
N ILE A 163 1.17 8.35 8.29
CA ILE A 163 2.25 8.60 7.31
C ILE A 163 3.51 9.12 8.00
N VAL A 164 3.37 10.05 8.93
CA VAL A 164 4.51 10.62 9.69
C VAL A 164 5.17 9.57 10.58
N ASP A 165 4.38 8.71 11.22
CA ASP A 165 4.90 7.64 12.08
C ASP A 165 5.65 6.53 11.28
N HIS A 166 5.33 6.36 9.98
CA HIS A 166 5.89 5.29 9.13
C HIS A 166 6.77 5.80 7.98
N SER A 167 7.22 7.06 8.03
CA SER A 167 8.14 7.64 7.04
C SER A 167 9.06 8.66 7.69
N ASN A 168 9.97 9.23 6.91
CA ASN A 168 10.86 10.30 7.38
C ASN A 168 10.33 11.70 7.01
N VAL A 169 9.10 11.80 6.49
CA VAL A 169 8.50 13.08 6.11
C VAL A 169 8.16 13.90 7.37
N LYS A 170 8.48 15.18 7.34
CA LYS A 170 8.08 16.09 8.44
C LYS A 170 6.58 16.39 8.34
N GLU A 171 5.88 16.36 9.47
CA GLU A 171 4.44 16.66 9.53
C GLU A 171 4.09 18.02 8.90
N SER A 172 4.87 19.07 9.20
CA SER A 172 4.66 20.40 8.62
C SER A 172 4.80 20.39 7.09
N ALA A 173 5.82 19.73 6.55
CA ALA A 173 6.03 19.61 5.12
C ALA A 173 4.91 18.82 4.43
N PHE A 174 4.45 17.74 5.07
CA PHE A 174 3.33 16.93 4.56
C PHE A 174 2.02 17.74 4.58
N GLY A 175 1.77 18.51 5.64
CA GLY A 175 0.63 19.43 5.73
C GLY A 175 0.64 20.52 4.63
N GLU A 176 1.81 21.08 4.32
CA GLU A 176 1.97 22.04 3.20
C GLU A 176 1.64 21.36 1.86
N MET A 177 2.08 20.11 1.63
CA MET A 177 1.78 19.37 0.40
C MET A 177 0.28 19.12 0.23
N ILE A 178 -0.43 18.79 1.32
CA ILE A 178 -1.89 18.60 1.32
C ILE A 178 -2.62 19.90 0.94
N ALA A 179 -2.15 21.04 1.42
CA ALA A 179 -2.82 22.33 1.28
C ALA A 179 -2.48 23.08 -0.03
N ARG A 180 -1.59 22.56 -0.87
CA ARG A 180 -1.17 23.25 -2.11
C ARG A 180 -2.31 23.38 -3.10
N THR A 181 -2.39 24.57 -3.75
CA THR A 181 -3.43 24.92 -4.72
C THR A 181 -2.90 25.23 -6.12
N ASP A 182 -1.59 25.13 -6.31
CA ASP A 182 -0.87 25.55 -7.51
C ASP A 182 -0.37 24.39 -8.38
N VAL A 183 -0.55 23.16 -7.95
CA VAL A 183 -0.02 21.96 -8.63
C VAL A 183 -1.10 21.17 -9.37
N LEU A 184 -2.22 20.92 -8.71
CA LEU A 184 -3.32 20.15 -9.29
C LEU A 184 -4.29 21.08 -10.03
N VAL A 185 -4.58 20.75 -11.28
CA VAL A 185 -5.58 21.51 -12.06
C VAL A 185 -6.97 21.27 -11.48
N ASN A 186 -7.59 22.33 -10.99
CA ASN A 186 -8.93 22.31 -10.35
C ASN A 186 -9.03 21.50 -9.07
N ASP A 187 -7.92 21.33 -8.32
CA ASP A 187 -7.89 20.57 -7.09
C ASP A 187 -6.83 21.08 -6.10
N ILE A 188 -6.89 20.58 -4.86
CA ILE A 188 -5.95 20.90 -3.78
C ILE A 188 -5.05 19.68 -3.54
N GLY A 189 -3.74 19.89 -3.43
CA GLY A 189 -2.77 18.83 -3.14
C GLY A 189 -1.49 18.94 -3.96
N SER A 190 -0.69 17.88 -3.89
CA SER A 190 0.61 17.80 -4.55
C SER A 190 0.75 16.51 -5.33
N ILE A 191 1.52 16.53 -6.41
CA ILE A 191 2.01 15.36 -7.12
C ILE A 191 3.53 15.33 -6.92
N LEU A 192 4.03 14.18 -6.48
CA LEU A 192 5.47 13.92 -6.32
C LEU A 192 5.88 12.83 -7.31
N ASN A 193 6.98 13.03 -8.01
CA ASN A 193 7.68 11.96 -8.70
C ASN A 193 8.55 11.15 -7.71
N GLY A 194 9.23 10.09 -8.18
CA GLY A 194 10.01 9.23 -7.31
C GLY A 194 11.12 9.96 -6.55
N GLU A 195 11.86 10.85 -7.23
CA GLU A 195 12.95 11.61 -6.60
C GLU A 195 12.44 12.62 -5.56
N GLU A 196 11.32 13.29 -5.84
CA GLU A 196 10.68 14.22 -4.91
C GLU A 196 10.13 13.49 -3.68
N ALA A 197 9.52 12.31 -3.86
CA ALA A 197 9.00 11.49 -2.78
C ALA A 197 10.11 11.02 -1.84
N LYS A 198 11.28 10.63 -2.40
CA LYS A 198 12.48 10.30 -1.62
C LYS A 198 13.06 11.54 -0.95
N ALA A 199 13.22 12.62 -1.67
CA ALA A 199 13.87 13.84 -1.16
C ALA A 199 13.11 14.47 0.02
N CYS A 200 11.77 14.39 0.04
CA CYS A 200 10.97 14.86 1.18
C CYS A 200 10.89 13.85 2.33
N GLY A 201 11.42 12.66 2.17
CA GLY A 201 11.40 11.60 3.19
C GLY A 201 10.12 10.78 3.24
N LEU A 202 9.24 10.91 2.24
CA LEU A 202 8.00 10.12 2.17
C LEU A 202 8.28 8.66 1.81
N ILE A 203 9.18 8.43 0.84
CA ILE A 203 9.64 7.11 0.42
C ILE A 203 11.13 6.97 0.71
N ASP A 204 11.57 5.80 1.12
CA ASP A 204 12.96 5.57 1.49
C ASP A 204 13.92 5.62 0.31
N GLU A 205 13.58 4.95 -0.81
CA GLU A 205 14.49 4.78 -1.93
C GLU A 205 13.78 4.85 -3.28
N VAL A 206 14.47 5.43 -4.26
CA VAL A 206 14.13 5.23 -5.67
C VAL A 206 14.80 3.95 -6.14
N GLY A 207 14.01 2.98 -6.61
CA GLY A 207 14.53 1.66 -7.00
C GLY A 207 13.47 0.78 -7.64
N GLY A 208 13.89 -0.37 -8.13
CA GLY A 208 13.06 -1.35 -8.81
C GLY A 208 12.81 -2.62 -7.99
N VAL A 209 12.19 -3.60 -8.65
CA VAL A 209 11.87 -4.90 -8.01
C VAL A 209 13.12 -5.63 -7.52
N SER A 210 14.26 -5.52 -8.24
CA SER A 210 15.50 -6.15 -7.81
C SER A 210 16.00 -5.59 -6.48
N ASP A 211 15.94 -4.26 -6.30
CA ASP A 211 16.36 -3.60 -5.06
C ASP A 211 15.46 -4.01 -3.88
N ALA A 212 14.15 -4.08 -4.12
CA ALA A 212 13.18 -4.54 -3.14
C ALA A 212 13.42 -6.01 -2.72
N LEU A 213 13.67 -6.89 -3.68
CA LEU A 213 13.99 -8.30 -3.40
C LEU A 213 15.34 -8.46 -2.69
N ASP A 214 16.33 -7.66 -3.02
CA ASP A 214 17.63 -7.70 -2.36
C ASP A 214 17.53 -7.22 -0.91
N TYR A 215 16.69 -6.23 -0.63
CA TYR A 215 16.34 -5.87 0.75
C TYR A 215 15.74 -7.05 1.51
N LEU A 216 14.71 -7.73 0.99
CA LEU A 216 14.08 -8.88 1.65
C LEU A 216 15.08 -10.02 1.90
N LYS A 217 15.92 -10.36 0.91
CA LYS A 217 16.97 -11.37 1.06
C LYS A 217 17.95 -11.02 2.19
N SER A 218 18.31 -9.73 2.32
CA SER A 218 19.19 -9.24 3.39
C SER A 218 18.57 -9.32 4.78
N ARG A 219 17.24 -9.33 4.89
CA ARG A 219 16.51 -9.39 6.16
C ARG A 219 16.12 -10.80 6.58
N LYS A 220 16.32 -11.80 5.72
CA LYS A 220 16.10 -13.20 6.07
C LYS A 220 17.02 -13.55 7.25
N LYS A 221 16.42 -14.01 8.36
CA LYS A 221 17.18 -14.53 9.51
C LYS A 221 17.99 -15.74 9.05
N ALA A 222 19.31 -15.74 9.30
CA ALA A 222 20.10 -16.95 9.15
C ALA A 222 19.52 -18.02 10.07
N THR A 223 19.01 -19.08 9.46
CA THR A 223 18.52 -20.28 10.16
C THR A 223 19.69 -21.10 10.64
#